data_b46e8b6f29f4227d131ef59c9d6251c2
#
_entry.id   b46e8b6f29f4227d131ef59c9d6251c2
#
_cell.length_a   1.000
_cell.length_b   1.000
_cell.length_c   1.000
_cell.angle_alpha   90.00
_cell.angle_beta   90.00
_cell.angle_gamma   90.00
#
_symmetry.space_group_name_H-M   'P 1'
#
loop_
_entity.id
_entity.type
_entity.pdbx_description
1 polymer ?
#
loop_
_entity_poly.entity_id
_entity_poly.type
_entity_poly.pdbx_seq_one_letter_code
_entity_poly.pdbx_strand_id
1 'polypeptide(L)'
;MARGLQAELKQKMPFRSREQEAYLSLLRTADALQASVEARLKDFGLTGTQYNSLRILRGAEPEGLPCSEIGERMITRDPDITRLLNRLEKRGLVSRVRAKADRRVIYGKITGAGLKLLREMDGPIDQFGRQILKHVGQEKLQRLIDLLELVRCGKALTAETQRAPSKSF
;
A
#
# COMPACT_ATOMS: atom_id res chain seq x y z
N MET A 1 -11.92 -27.01 5.27
CA MET A 1 -12.66 -26.48 4.10
C MET A 1 -12.70 -24.98 4.22
N ALA A 2 -12.33 -24.25 3.17
CA ALA A 2 -12.44 -22.77 3.16
C ALA A 2 -13.94 -22.42 3.31
N ARG A 3 -14.29 -21.71 4.36
CA ARG A 3 -15.62 -21.12 4.49
C ARG A 3 -15.69 -19.95 3.50
N GLY A 4 -16.69 -19.95 2.60
CA GLY A 4 -16.89 -18.84 1.67
C GLY A 4 -17.12 -17.51 2.41
N LEU A 5 -16.88 -16.39 1.73
CA LEU A 5 -17.01 -15.04 2.30
C LEU A 5 -18.37 -14.80 2.96
N GLN A 6 -19.47 -15.34 2.40
CA GLN A 6 -20.80 -15.24 2.97
C GLN A 6 -20.85 -15.77 4.42
N ALA A 7 -20.22 -16.92 4.66
CA ALA A 7 -20.17 -17.53 5.99
C ALA A 7 -19.27 -16.73 6.96
N GLU A 8 -18.14 -16.20 6.49
CA GLU A 8 -17.26 -15.33 7.29
C GLU A 8 -17.97 -14.06 7.75
N LEU A 9 -18.73 -13.44 6.84
CA LEU A 9 -19.50 -12.22 7.12
C LEU A 9 -20.82 -12.49 7.85
N LYS A 10 -21.16 -13.76 8.11
CA LYS A 10 -22.44 -14.19 8.73
C LYS A 10 -23.67 -13.62 8.00
N GLN A 11 -23.58 -13.47 6.68
CA GLN A 11 -24.66 -12.94 5.87
C GLN A 11 -25.76 -13.99 5.69
N LYS A 12 -27.01 -13.57 5.96
CA LYS A 12 -28.20 -14.44 5.76
C LYS A 12 -28.58 -14.56 4.28
N MET A 13 -28.41 -13.47 3.51
CA MET A 13 -28.77 -13.44 2.09
C MET A 13 -27.52 -13.69 1.22
N PRO A 14 -27.65 -14.39 0.09
CA PRO A 14 -26.56 -14.55 -0.86
C PRO A 14 -26.17 -13.21 -1.49
N PHE A 15 -24.96 -13.15 -2.06
CA PHE A 15 -24.53 -12.00 -2.85
C PHE A 15 -25.43 -11.82 -4.08
N ARG A 16 -25.70 -10.58 -4.46
CA ARG A 16 -26.57 -10.25 -5.61
C ARG A 16 -25.93 -10.61 -6.95
N SER A 17 -24.59 -10.61 -7.00
CA SER A 17 -23.82 -10.97 -8.18
C SER A 17 -22.42 -11.50 -7.81
N ARG A 18 -21.75 -12.16 -8.76
CA ARG A 18 -20.37 -12.61 -8.59
C ARG A 18 -19.40 -11.45 -8.49
N GLU A 19 -19.69 -10.35 -9.16
CA GLU A 19 -18.88 -9.11 -9.10
C GLU A 19 -18.93 -8.52 -7.69
N GLN A 20 -20.09 -8.50 -7.06
CA GLN A 20 -20.23 -8.07 -5.67
C GLN A 20 -19.43 -8.96 -4.71
N GLU A 21 -19.53 -10.27 -4.87
CA GLU A 21 -18.77 -11.23 -4.06
C GLU A 21 -17.26 -11.05 -4.25
N ALA A 22 -16.80 -10.92 -5.51
CA ALA A 22 -15.40 -10.71 -5.84
C ALA A 22 -14.88 -9.39 -5.24
N TYR A 23 -15.63 -8.30 -5.38
CA TYR A 23 -15.29 -7.00 -4.81
C TYR A 23 -15.13 -7.07 -3.28
N LEU A 24 -16.10 -7.65 -2.59
CA LEU A 24 -16.06 -7.78 -1.13
C LEU A 24 -14.95 -8.74 -0.67
N SER A 25 -14.70 -9.81 -1.45
CA SER A 25 -13.58 -10.73 -1.20
C SER A 25 -12.22 -10.03 -1.30
N LEU A 26 -12.03 -9.18 -2.31
CA LEU A 26 -10.81 -8.37 -2.46
C LEU A 26 -10.61 -7.44 -1.27
N LEU A 27 -11.65 -6.70 -0.88
CA LEU A 27 -11.57 -5.78 0.26
C LEU A 27 -11.24 -6.52 1.56
N ARG A 28 -11.94 -7.64 1.83
CA ARG A 28 -11.73 -8.44 3.04
C ARG A 28 -10.34 -9.03 3.11
N THR A 29 -9.85 -9.54 1.96
CA THR A 29 -8.51 -10.11 1.86
C THR A 29 -7.44 -9.04 2.02
N ALA A 30 -7.60 -7.89 1.37
CA ALA A 30 -6.67 -6.77 1.50
C ALA A 30 -6.56 -6.28 2.95
N ASP A 31 -7.70 -6.12 3.65
CA ASP A 31 -7.75 -5.74 5.07
C ASP A 31 -6.99 -6.74 5.95
N ALA A 32 -7.25 -8.04 5.79
CA ALA A 32 -6.59 -9.10 6.55
C ALA A 32 -5.07 -9.15 6.31
N LEU A 33 -4.64 -9.00 5.05
CA LEU A 33 -3.22 -8.93 4.69
C LEU A 33 -2.55 -7.69 5.27
N GLN A 34 -3.22 -6.54 5.17
CA GLN A 34 -2.71 -5.28 5.71
C GLN A 34 -2.56 -5.35 7.23
N ALA A 35 -3.55 -5.86 7.95
CA ALA A 35 -3.47 -6.05 9.39
C ALA A 35 -2.29 -6.94 9.80
N SER A 36 -2.03 -8.01 9.03
CA SER A 36 -0.91 -8.93 9.27
C SER A 36 0.45 -8.26 9.04
N VAL A 37 0.56 -7.43 7.99
CA VAL A 37 1.77 -6.64 7.70
C VAL A 37 1.99 -5.58 8.78
N GLU A 38 0.94 -4.84 9.17
CA GLU A 38 1.03 -3.83 10.23
C GLU A 38 1.48 -4.42 11.57
N ALA A 39 1.00 -5.61 11.92
CA ALA A 39 1.44 -6.31 13.12
C ALA A 39 2.95 -6.58 13.11
N ARG A 40 3.51 -6.99 11.97
CA ARG A 40 4.95 -7.24 11.82
C ARG A 40 5.78 -5.95 11.82
N LEU A 41 5.27 -4.88 11.21
CA LEU A 41 5.96 -3.60 11.14
C LEU A 41 6.04 -2.89 12.50
N LYS A 42 5.14 -3.20 13.43
CA LYS A 42 5.18 -2.68 14.81
C LYS A 42 6.49 -3.01 15.54
N ASP A 43 7.08 -4.17 15.26
CA ASP A 43 8.35 -4.60 15.86
C ASP A 43 9.50 -3.60 15.52
N PHE A 44 9.36 -2.89 14.39
CA PHE A 44 10.29 -1.86 13.91
C PHE A 44 9.79 -0.42 14.16
N GLY A 45 8.66 -0.29 14.83
CA GLY A 45 8.04 1.01 15.13
C GLY A 45 7.56 1.76 13.88
N LEU A 46 7.18 1.06 12.80
CA LEU A 46 6.69 1.65 11.56
C LEU A 46 5.23 1.25 11.30
N THR A 47 4.50 2.16 10.63
CA THR A 47 3.24 1.83 9.95
C THR A 47 3.52 1.36 8.53
N GLY A 48 2.54 0.71 7.87
CA GLY A 48 2.64 0.30 6.46
C GLY A 48 2.94 1.46 5.52
N THR A 49 2.29 2.62 5.73
CA THR A 49 2.53 3.83 4.93
C THR A 49 3.94 4.38 5.13
N GLN A 50 4.46 4.37 6.37
CA GLN A 50 5.84 4.78 6.65
C GLN A 50 6.86 3.84 6.02
N TYR A 51 6.68 2.54 6.14
CA TYR A 51 7.53 1.55 5.51
C TYR A 51 7.52 1.67 3.99
N ASN A 52 6.34 1.80 3.37
CA ASN A 52 6.21 1.97 1.93
C ASN A 52 6.93 3.23 1.43
N SER A 53 6.78 4.37 2.11
CA SER A 53 7.48 5.60 1.72
C SER A 53 9.00 5.48 1.85
N LEU A 54 9.52 4.81 2.88
CA LEU A 54 10.96 4.56 3.00
C LEU A 54 11.47 3.67 1.86
N ARG A 55 10.73 2.65 1.45
CA ARG A 55 11.09 1.79 0.31
C ARG A 55 11.12 2.57 -1.01
N ILE A 56 10.13 3.43 -1.24
CA ILE A 56 10.09 4.32 -2.41
C ILE A 56 11.32 5.22 -2.43
N LEU A 57 11.65 5.83 -1.30
CA LEU A 57 12.80 6.71 -1.19
C LEU A 57 14.14 5.97 -1.32
N ARG A 58 14.25 4.74 -0.84
CA ARG A 58 15.43 3.89 -1.07
C ARG A 58 15.65 3.63 -2.55
N GLY A 59 14.59 3.39 -3.32
CA GLY A 59 14.67 3.18 -4.77
C GLY A 59 14.98 4.45 -5.56
N ALA A 60 14.98 5.61 -4.91
CA ALA A 60 15.21 6.93 -5.52
C ALA A 60 16.53 7.57 -5.08
N GLU A 61 17.44 6.81 -4.48
CA GLU A 61 18.76 7.33 -4.12
C GLU A 61 19.64 7.57 -5.36
N PRO A 62 20.54 8.56 -5.31
CA PRO A 62 20.79 9.53 -4.24
C PRO A 62 19.91 10.80 -4.32
N GLU A 63 19.13 11.00 -5.40
CA GLU A 63 18.44 12.25 -5.70
C GLU A 63 17.26 12.52 -4.76
N GLY A 64 16.55 11.44 -4.34
CA GLY A 64 15.27 11.52 -3.66
C GLY A 64 14.12 11.84 -4.62
N LEU A 65 12.94 12.15 -4.09
CA LEU A 65 11.72 12.41 -4.88
C LEU A 65 10.96 13.62 -4.36
N PRO A 66 10.27 14.35 -5.26
CA PRO A 66 9.24 15.31 -4.86
C PRO A 66 8.15 14.63 -4.02
N CYS A 67 7.61 15.35 -3.03
CA CYS A 67 6.54 14.81 -2.16
C CYS A 67 5.31 14.34 -2.97
N SER A 68 4.95 15.03 -4.06
CA SER A 68 3.86 14.62 -4.96
C SER A 68 4.12 13.23 -5.57
N GLU A 69 5.33 13.01 -6.08
CA GLU A 69 5.71 11.76 -6.72
C GLU A 69 5.79 10.60 -5.73
N ILE A 70 6.20 10.85 -4.48
CA ILE A 70 6.14 9.85 -3.42
C ILE A 70 4.68 9.39 -3.25
N GLY A 71 3.73 10.34 -3.19
CA GLY A 71 2.31 10.03 -3.07
C GLY A 71 1.76 9.18 -4.22
N GLU A 72 2.17 9.45 -5.45
CA GLU A 72 1.75 8.69 -6.64
C GLU A 72 2.27 7.24 -6.64
N ARG A 73 3.46 7.02 -6.06
CA ARG A 73 4.08 5.68 -5.97
C ARG A 73 3.62 4.86 -4.76
N MET A 74 2.85 5.45 -3.84
CA MET A 74 2.34 4.72 -2.68
C MET A 74 1.38 3.60 -3.07
N ILE A 75 1.50 2.43 -2.43
CA ILE A 75 0.57 1.30 -2.61
C ILE A 75 -0.85 1.70 -2.19
N THR A 76 -0.98 2.39 -1.07
CA THR A 76 -2.24 2.97 -0.60
C THR A 76 -2.13 4.48 -0.61
N ARG A 77 -3.12 5.16 -1.16
CA ARG A 77 -3.14 6.63 -1.16
C ARG A 77 -3.13 7.15 0.26
N ASP A 78 -2.12 7.95 0.59
CA ASP A 78 -2.10 8.74 1.83
C ASP A 78 -2.47 10.18 1.48
N PRO A 79 -3.51 10.73 2.07
CA PRO A 79 -3.94 12.10 1.76
C PRO A 79 -2.96 13.16 2.26
N ASP A 80 -2.02 12.82 3.16
CA ASP A 80 -1.11 13.78 3.78
C ASP A 80 0.35 13.28 3.81
N ILE A 81 0.94 13.19 2.62
CA ILE A 81 2.36 12.83 2.44
C ILE A 81 3.29 13.78 3.22
N THR A 82 2.94 15.06 3.30
CA THR A 82 3.74 16.03 4.03
C THR A 82 3.81 15.68 5.51
N ARG A 83 2.70 15.33 6.11
CA ARG A 83 2.63 14.92 7.51
C ARG A 83 3.32 13.58 7.76
N LEU A 84 3.20 12.64 6.81
CA LEU A 84 3.89 11.36 6.84
C LEU A 84 5.42 11.56 6.87
N LEU A 85 5.95 12.35 5.93
CA LEU A 85 7.38 12.65 5.85
C LEU A 85 7.87 13.47 7.06
N ASN A 86 7.05 14.40 7.59
CA ASN A 86 7.37 15.10 8.84
C ASN A 86 7.62 14.15 10.02
N ARG A 87 6.79 13.10 10.14
CA ARG A 87 6.95 12.10 11.21
C ARG A 87 8.24 11.29 11.04
N LEU A 88 8.57 10.92 9.80
CA LEU A 88 9.81 10.19 9.49
C LEU A 88 11.05 11.06 9.67
N GLU A 89 10.97 12.35 9.33
CA GLU A 89 12.06 13.32 9.52
C GLU A 89 12.34 13.56 11.01
N LYS A 90 11.31 13.70 11.84
CA LYS A 90 11.45 13.79 13.31
C LYS A 90 12.17 12.58 13.91
N ARG A 91 12.08 11.42 13.25
CA ARG A 91 12.80 10.19 13.62
C ARG A 91 14.17 10.07 12.98
N GLY A 92 14.60 11.04 12.18
CA GLY A 92 15.86 11.04 11.48
C GLY A 92 15.96 10.02 10.33
N LEU A 93 14.83 9.41 9.90
CA LEU A 93 14.81 8.38 8.85
C LEU A 93 14.76 8.96 7.43
N VAL A 94 14.29 10.19 7.30
CA VAL A 94 14.16 10.96 6.06
C VAL A 94 14.67 12.37 6.32
N SER A 95 15.22 13.01 5.30
CA SER A 95 15.47 14.44 5.25
C SER A 95 14.62 15.09 4.16
N ARG A 96 14.27 16.37 4.33
CA ARG A 96 13.50 17.13 3.34
C ARG A 96 14.31 18.34 2.90
N VAL A 97 14.40 18.51 1.59
CA VAL A 97 15.17 19.61 0.99
C VAL A 97 14.28 20.33 -0.01
N ARG A 98 14.25 21.66 0.04
CA ARG A 98 13.57 22.46 -0.97
C ARG A 98 14.40 22.48 -2.24
N ALA A 99 13.74 22.34 -3.39
CA ALA A 99 14.40 22.43 -4.68
C ALA A 99 15.02 23.84 -4.87
N LYS A 100 16.22 23.88 -5.46
CA LYS A 100 16.89 25.16 -5.74
C LYS A 100 16.17 25.96 -6.81
N ALA A 101 15.60 25.28 -7.83
CA ALA A 101 14.93 25.90 -8.95
C ALA A 101 13.51 26.40 -8.60
N ASP A 102 12.77 25.66 -7.75
CA ASP A 102 11.44 26.08 -7.28
C ASP A 102 11.26 25.69 -5.80
N ARG A 103 11.30 26.70 -4.93
CA ARG A 103 11.17 26.50 -3.47
C ARG A 103 9.82 25.94 -3.01
N ARG A 104 8.83 25.87 -3.90
CA ARG A 104 7.52 25.23 -3.62
C ARG A 104 7.65 23.72 -3.64
N VAL A 105 8.63 23.17 -4.36
CA VAL A 105 8.88 21.74 -4.47
C VAL A 105 9.77 21.28 -3.31
N ILE A 106 9.28 20.34 -2.54
CA ILE A 106 9.99 19.70 -1.44
C ILE A 106 10.35 18.28 -1.85
N TYR A 107 11.64 17.95 -1.81
CA TYR A 107 12.16 16.61 -2.01
C TYR A 107 12.30 15.88 -0.69
N GLY A 108 11.84 14.63 -0.65
CA GLY A 108 12.16 13.68 0.40
C GLY A 108 13.38 12.83 0.01
N LYS A 109 14.30 12.62 0.92
CA LYS A 109 15.45 11.72 0.76
C LYS A 109 15.54 10.79 1.96
N ILE A 110 15.86 9.52 1.72
CA ILE A 110 16.14 8.60 2.82
C ILE A 110 17.51 8.95 3.43
N THR A 111 17.65 8.78 4.74
CA THR A 111 18.91 8.98 5.45
C THR A 111 19.67 7.66 5.61
N GLY A 112 20.95 7.73 6.03
CA GLY A 112 21.71 6.54 6.41
C GLY A 112 21.03 5.72 7.51
N ALA A 113 20.35 6.36 8.47
CA ALA A 113 19.56 5.69 9.50
C ALA A 113 18.32 4.98 8.90
N GLY A 114 17.62 5.62 7.95
CA GLY A 114 16.51 5.00 7.22
C GLY A 114 16.94 3.79 6.43
N LEU A 115 18.08 3.88 5.73
CA LEU A 115 18.66 2.74 4.99
C LEU A 115 19.08 1.60 5.90
N LYS A 116 19.67 1.90 7.06
CA LYS A 116 20.05 0.89 8.04
C LYS A 116 18.81 0.14 8.54
N LEU A 117 17.76 0.88 8.93
CA LEU A 117 16.51 0.29 9.38
C LEU A 117 15.90 -0.63 8.32
N LEU A 118 15.84 -0.20 7.05
CA LEU A 118 15.31 -1.04 5.97
C LEU A 118 16.13 -2.31 5.76
N ARG A 119 17.47 -2.24 5.85
CA ARG A 119 18.33 -3.45 5.75
C ARG A 119 18.05 -4.47 6.85
N GLU A 120 17.80 -4.00 8.08
CA GLU A 120 17.42 -4.87 9.21
C GLU A 120 16.05 -5.52 8.99
N MET A 121 15.15 -4.84 8.26
CA MET A 121 13.80 -5.32 7.96
C MET A 121 13.71 -6.24 6.75
N ASP A 122 14.62 -6.14 5.77
CA ASP A 122 14.52 -6.83 4.49
C ASP A 122 14.32 -8.35 4.68
N GLY A 123 15.18 -9.02 5.44
CA GLY A 123 15.06 -10.46 5.68
C GLY A 123 13.74 -10.88 6.36
N PRO A 124 13.41 -10.31 7.54
CA PRO A 124 12.16 -10.60 8.24
C PRO A 124 10.89 -10.33 7.42
N ILE A 125 10.83 -9.23 6.68
CA ILE A 125 9.66 -8.88 5.87
C ILE A 125 9.54 -9.77 4.62
N ASP A 126 10.65 -10.08 3.95
CA ASP A 126 10.65 -11.01 2.82
C ASP A 126 10.24 -12.43 3.22
N GLN A 127 10.71 -12.89 4.37
CA GLN A 127 10.30 -14.19 4.91
C GLN A 127 8.80 -14.19 5.22
N PHE A 128 8.31 -13.15 5.88
CA PHE A 128 6.89 -13.01 6.19
C PHE A 128 6.04 -12.97 4.91
N GLY A 129 6.42 -12.17 3.90
CA GLY A 129 5.74 -12.09 2.62
C GLY A 129 5.61 -13.44 1.92
N ARG A 130 6.68 -14.26 1.96
CA ARG A 130 6.65 -15.62 1.43
C ARG A 130 5.72 -16.54 2.23
N GLN A 131 5.73 -16.44 3.55
CA GLN A 131 4.93 -17.30 4.43
C GLN A 131 3.44 -17.05 4.33
N ILE A 132 3.02 -15.79 4.26
CA ILE A 132 1.59 -15.40 4.30
C ILE A 132 0.81 -15.95 3.10
N LEU A 133 1.45 -16.14 1.95
CA LEU A 133 0.83 -16.65 0.71
C LEU A 133 1.32 -18.05 0.29
N LYS A 134 2.22 -18.68 1.08
CA LYS A 134 2.81 -19.98 0.75
C LYS A 134 1.77 -21.06 0.44
N HIS A 135 0.67 -21.06 1.17
CA HIS A 135 -0.41 -22.05 1.04
C HIS A 135 -1.16 -21.98 -0.30
N VAL A 136 -1.03 -20.89 -1.05
CA VAL A 136 -1.69 -20.70 -2.35
C VAL A 136 -1.02 -21.51 -3.46
N GLY A 137 0.32 -21.66 -3.39
CA GLY A 137 1.14 -22.30 -4.42
C GLY A 137 1.46 -21.36 -5.60
N GLN A 138 2.62 -21.59 -6.25
CA GLN A 138 3.18 -20.64 -7.23
C GLN A 138 2.28 -20.42 -8.46
N GLU A 139 1.72 -21.48 -9.03
CA GLU A 139 0.85 -21.38 -10.21
C GLU A 139 -0.39 -20.53 -9.93
N LYS A 140 -1.03 -20.74 -8.77
CA LYS A 140 -2.22 -19.98 -8.38
C LYS A 140 -1.88 -18.54 -8.01
N LEU A 141 -0.69 -18.29 -7.45
CA LEU A 141 -0.21 -16.94 -7.19
C LEU A 141 -0.01 -16.16 -8.49
N GLN A 142 0.56 -16.79 -9.52
CA GLN A 142 0.68 -16.13 -10.83
C GLN A 142 -0.69 -15.77 -11.40
N ARG A 143 -1.63 -16.72 -11.40
CA ARG A 143 -3.01 -16.44 -11.86
C ARG A 143 -3.69 -15.33 -11.05
N LEU A 144 -3.46 -15.27 -9.74
CA LEU A 144 -3.98 -14.20 -8.89
C LEU A 144 -3.39 -12.84 -9.28
N ILE A 145 -2.08 -12.77 -9.55
CA ILE A 145 -1.40 -11.55 -10.00
C ILE A 145 -2.03 -11.06 -11.31
N ASP A 146 -2.19 -11.95 -12.28
CA ASP A 146 -2.76 -11.63 -13.60
C ASP A 146 -4.21 -11.11 -13.47
N LEU A 147 -5.03 -11.75 -12.63
CA LEU A 147 -6.40 -11.32 -12.37
C LEU A 147 -6.46 -9.96 -11.66
N LEU A 148 -5.60 -9.72 -10.67
CA LEU A 148 -5.53 -8.43 -9.99
C LEU A 148 -5.06 -7.31 -10.92
N GLU A 149 -4.16 -7.61 -11.85
CA GLU A 149 -3.74 -6.67 -12.89
C GLU A 149 -4.90 -6.33 -13.83
N LEU A 150 -5.63 -7.35 -14.33
CA LEU A 150 -6.81 -7.14 -15.15
C LEU A 150 -7.86 -6.26 -14.45
N VAL A 151 -8.10 -6.48 -13.17
CA VAL A 151 -9.02 -5.65 -12.36
C VAL A 151 -8.54 -4.21 -12.28
N ARG A 152 -7.22 -3.96 -12.09
CA ARG A 152 -6.68 -2.59 -12.01
C ARG A 152 -6.68 -1.86 -13.36
N CYS A 153 -6.43 -2.58 -14.46
CA CYS A 153 -6.42 -2.01 -15.81
C CYS A 153 -7.83 -1.80 -16.39
N GLY A 154 -8.87 -2.34 -15.77
CA GLY A 154 -10.26 -2.12 -16.20
C GLY A 154 -10.66 -0.65 -16.09
N LYS A 155 -11.28 -0.09 -17.13
CA LYS A 155 -11.70 1.32 -17.24
C LYS A 155 -12.56 1.82 -16.06
N ALA A 156 -13.20 0.93 -15.32
CA ALA A 156 -14.06 1.24 -14.18
C ALA A 156 -13.31 1.79 -12.94
N LEU A 157 -12.00 1.58 -12.83
CA LEU A 157 -11.19 2.11 -11.72
C LEU A 157 -10.54 3.46 -12.04
N THR A 158 -10.63 3.92 -13.29
CA THR A 158 -10.10 5.23 -13.71
C THR A 158 -11.23 6.25 -13.85
N ALA A 159 -11.18 7.31 -13.05
CA ALA A 159 -11.78 8.65 -13.23
C ALA A 159 -13.30 8.81 -13.49
N GLU A 160 -14.05 7.83 -14.02
CA GLU A 160 -15.49 7.98 -14.28
C GLU A 160 -16.35 7.84 -13.01
N THR A 161 -15.85 7.18 -11.97
CA THR A 161 -16.58 7.03 -10.69
C THR A 161 -16.60 8.34 -9.87
N GLN A 162 -15.88 9.38 -10.29
CA GLN A 162 -15.91 10.70 -9.62
C GLN A 162 -17.01 11.64 -10.12
N ARG A 163 -17.79 11.23 -11.12
CA ARG A 163 -18.93 11.98 -11.64
C ARG A 163 -20.25 11.24 -11.43
N ALA A 164 -20.57 10.91 -10.18
CA ALA A 164 -21.96 10.67 -9.85
C ALA A 164 -22.69 12.02 -9.83
N PRO A 165 -23.77 12.22 -10.62
CA PRO A 165 -24.52 13.45 -10.56
C PRO A 165 -25.16 13.55 -9.17
N SER A 166 -24.90 14.66 -8.48
CA SER A 166 -25.66 15.07 -7.31
C SER A 166 -27.13 15.15 -7.72
N LYS A 167 -27.91 14.16 -7.37
CA LYS A 167 -29.37 14.27 -7.43
C LYS A 167 -29.79 15.19 -6.30
N SER A 168 -30.12 16.42 -6.66
CA SER A 168 -30.91 17.33 -5.85
C SER A 168 -32.22 16.64 -5.44
N PHE A 169 -32.49 16.63 -4.15
CA PHE A 169 -33.81 16.54 -3.57
C PHE A 169 -34.06 17.82 -2.78
#